data_029e137b40becc977dc5e7cb0a2b18c1
#
_entry.id   029e137b40becc977dc5e7cb0a2b18c1
#
_cell.length_a   1.000
_cell.length_b   1.000
_cell.length_c   1.000
_cell.angle_alpha   90.00
_cell.angle_beta   90.00
_cell.angle_gamma   90.00
#
_symmetry.space_group_name_H-M   'P 1'
#
loop_
_entity.id
_entity.type
_entity.pdbx_description
1 polymer ?
#
loop_
_entity_poly.entity_id
_entity_poly.type
_entity_poly.pdbx_seq_one_letter_code
_entity_poly.pdbx_strand_id
1 'polypeptide(L)'
;RDRLRSRGLGDVYKRQSINHEGEQLCGDHVDIIEQDENSTVIVLADGLGSGVKASILSTLTSKIISTMMAEGLPLEECVATIAATLPICSVRGVAYSTFTIIHLINNETAEIIQYDNPHVIMIRDCEPFKYTETELSIGGKNIFKSQIKLQEGDVFVAMSDGCPHAGIGTAFNFGWKRDDIADFMSGLVPVGYTAKTLSTMLVDECDKLYGGHPGDDATACVVKIRKREPMNLLFCLLYTSP
;
A
#
# COMPACT_ATOMS: atom_id res chain seq x y z
N ARG A 1 -3.68 -12.70 -9.63
CA ARG A 1 -4.68 -12.85 -10.73
C ARG A 1 -5.21 -11.45 -11.00
N ASP A 2 -4.97 -10.92 -12.20
CA ASP A 2 -5.57 -9.66 -12.63
C ASP A 2 -7.05 -9.95 -12.93
N ARG A 3 -7.95 -9.45 -12.08
CA ARG A 3 -9.39 -9.49 -12.36
C ARG A 3 -9.78 -8.17 -13.03
N LEU A 4 -10.21 -8.25 -14.28
CA LEU A 4 -10.85 -7.15 -14.99
C LEU A 4 -12.36 -7.23 -14.73
N ARG A 5 -12.97 -6.15 -14.24
CA ARG A 5 -14.42 -6.07 -13.98
C ARG A 5 -15.10 -5.04 -14.87
N SER A 6 -16.36 -5.25 -15.19
CA SER A 6 -17.11 -4.50 -16.20
C SER A 6 -17.94 -3.35 -15.64
N ARG A 7 -17.79 -2.15 -16.21
CA ARG A 7 -18.47 -0.85 -16.07
C ARG A 7 -17.86 0.08 -15.00
N GLY A 8 -17.36 1.23 -15.45
CA GLY A 8 -16.78 2.31 -14.65
C GLY A 8 -15.25 2.31 -14.65
N LEU A 9 -14.64 3.01 -13.71
CA LEU A 9 -13.19 2.93 -13.44
C LEU A 9 -12.89 1.58 -12.77
N GLY A 10 -11.81 0.93 -13.18
CA GLY A 10 -11.31 -0.30 -12.58
C GLY A 10 -9.96 -0.05 -11.91
N ASP A 11 -9.68 -0.79 -10.87
CA ASP A 11 -8.40 -0.80 -10.19
C ASP A 11 -7.57 -2.01 -10.59
N VAL A 12 -6.26 -1.84 -10.67
CA VAL A 12 -5.28 -2.91 -10.75
C VAL A 12 -4.23 -2.64 -9.70
N TYR A 13 -4.11 -3.55 -8.77
CA TYR A 13 -3.18 -3.44 -7.65
C TYR A 13 -2.19 -4.61 -7.65
N LYS A 14 -0.96 -4.34 -7.23
CA LYS A 14 0.09 -5.35 -7.00
C LYS A 14 0.99 -4.90 -5.89
N ARG A 15 1.52 -5.88 -5.16
CA ARG A 15 2.55 -5.70 -4.14
C ARG A 15 3.83 -6.40 -4.54
N GLN A 16 4.94 -5.88 -4.06
CA GLN A 16 6.26 -6.49 -4.11
C GLN A 16 6.98 -6.17 -2.79
N SER A 17 7.81 -7.09 -2.31
CA SER A 17 8.56 -6.93 -1.06
C SER A 17 9.95 -7.55 -1.20
N ILE A 18 10.91 -6.97 -0.47
CA ILE A 18 12.19 -7.60 -0.12
C ILE A 18 12.25 -7.69 1.41
N ASN A 19 12.90 -8.73 1.91
CA ASN A 19 13.02 -8.97 3.34
C ASN A 19 14.31 -8.36 3.88
N HIS A 20 14.31 -8.00 5.17
CA HIS A 20 15.51 -7.67 5.92
C HIS A 20 16.55 -8.76 5.76
N GLU A 21 17.83 -8.39 5.66
CA GLU A 21 18.93 -9.35 5.50
C GLU A 21 18.95 -10.41 6.61
N GLY A 22 18.99 -11.67 6.20
CA GLY A 22 19.01 -12.82 7.11
C GLY A 22 17.63 -13.31 7.56
N GLU A 23 16.55 -12.58 7.26
CA GLU A 23 15.18 -13.00 7.58
C GLU A 23 14.53 -13.76 6.44
N GLN A 24 13.74 -14.79 6.78
CA GLN A 24 13.01 -15.60 5.81
C GLN A 24 11.59 -15.07 5.54
N LEU A 25 11.06 -14.25 6.46
CA LEU A 25 9.73 -13.69 6.40
C LEU A 25 9.82 -12.17 6.43
N CYS A 26 9.03 -11.54 5.57
CA CYS A 26 8.84 -10.09 5.57
C CYS A 26 8.03 -9.67 6.80
N GLY A 27 8.47 -8.64 7.51
CA GLY A 27 7.74 -8.00 8.60
C GLY A 27 6.53 -7.21 8.12
N ASP A 28 6.48 -6.88 6.82
CA ASP A 28 5.37 -6.18 6.21
C ASP A 28 4.32 -7.14 5.66
N HIS A 29 3.06 -6.72 5.66
CA HIS A 29 1.98 -7.47 5.05
C HIS A 29 0.99 -6.56 4.32
N VAL A 30 0.58 -6.98 3.11
CA VAL A 30 -0.50 -6.31 2.37
C VAL A 30 -1.68 -7.26 2.25
N ASP A 31 -2.82 -6.82 2.74
CA ASP A 31 -4.11 -7.50 2.57
C ASP A 31 -5.04 -6.71 1.66
N ILE A 32 -5.83 -7.42 0.87
CA ILE A 32 -6.70 -6.82 -0.12
C ILE A 32 -8.02 -7.55 -0.11
N ILE A 33 -9.11 -6.83 0.19
CA ILE A 33 -10.46 -7.35 0.17
C ILE A 33 -11.31 -6.55 -0.81
N GLU A 34 -11.88 -7.24 -1.77
CA GLU A 34 -12.91 -6.70 -2.63
C GLU A 34 -14.25 -6.78 -1.88
N GLN A 35 -14.80 -5.64 -1.43
CA GLN A 35 -16.09 -5.57 -0.75
C GLN A 35 -17.24 -5.95 -1.68
N ASP A 36 -17.20 -5.37 -2.87
CA ASP A 36 -18.18 -5.58 -3.93
C ASP A 36 -17.54 -5.35 -5.31
N GLU A 37 -18.34 -5.23 -6.35
CA GLU A 37 -17.83 -5.01 -7.70
C GLU A 37 -17.15 -3.65 -7.92
N ASN A 38 -17.36 -2.68 -7.04
CA ASN A 38 -16.96 -1.30 -7.20
C ASN A 38 -16.12 -0.75 -6.06
N SER A 39 -15.93 -1.55 -4.98
CA SER A 39 -15.25 -1.10 -3.77
C SER A 39 -14.20 -2.12 -3.34
N THR A 40 -13.01 -1.63 -2.99
CA THR A 40 -11.86 -2.45 -2.60
C THR A 40 -11.13 -1.80 -1.44
N VAL A 41 -10.84 -2.57 -0.40
CA VAL A 41 -10.00 -2.19 0.73
C VAL A 41 -8.61 -2.79 0.57
N ILE A 42 -7.59 -1.96 0.59
CA ILE A 42 -6.18 -2.35 0.51
C ILE A 42 -5.50 -1.85 1.78
N VAL A 43 -4.87 -2.75 2.52
CA VAL A 43 -4.17 -2.42 3.78
C VAL A 43 -2.75 -2.90 3.69
N LEU A 44 -1.80 -1.97 3.78
CA LEU A 44 -0.40 -2.26 4.02
C LEU A 44 -0.13 -2.04 5.51
N ALA A 45 0.37 -3.04 6.18
CA ALA A 45 0.78 -2.99 7.58
C ALA A 45 2.27 -3.37 7.67
N ASP A 46 3.00 -2.62 8.48
CA ASP A 46 4.39 -2.86 8.79
C ASP A 46 4.50 -3.23 10.28
N GLY A 47 5.09 -4.37 10.57
CA GLY A 47 5.26 -4.92 11.92
C GLY A 47 6.57 -4.47 12.54
N LEU A 48 6.50 -3.95 13.76
CA LEU A 48 7.69 -3.48 14.47
C LEU A 48 8.76 -4.56 14.63
N GLY A 49 9.94 -4.32 14.07
CA GLY A 49 11.08 -5.23 14.06
C GLY A 49 11.15 -6.02 12.76
N SER A 50 11.70 -7.21 12.80
CA SER A 50 11.86 -8.08 11.62
C SER A 50 11.44 -9.53 11.90
N GLY A 51 11.35 -10.33 10.84
CA GLY A 51 11.11 -11.76 10.91
C GLY A 51 9.72 -12.17 11.41
N VAL A 52 9.65 -13.34 12.04
CA VAL A 52 8.38 -14.02 12.38
C VAL A 52 7.43 -13.13 13.23
N LYS A 53 7.98 -12.44 14.23
CA LYS A 53 7.16 -11.62 15.14
C LYS A 53 6.53 -10.43 14.41
N ALA A 54 7.33 -9.71 13.64
CA ALA A 54 6.86 -8.58 12.83
C ALA A 54 5.82 -9.05 11.80
N SER A 55 6.09 -10.16 11.11
CA SER A 55 5.19 -10.77 10.15
C SER A 55 3.83 -11.16 10.75
N ILE A 56 3.80 -11.71 11.97
CA ILE A 56 2.54 -12.03 12.66
C ILE A 56 1.77 -10.75 12.98
N LEU A 57 2.44 -9.71 13.49
CA LEU A 57 1.80 -8.46 13.89
C LEU A 57 1.23 -7.70 12.69
N SER A 58 1.99 -7.57 11.60
CA SER A 58 1.52 -6.93 10.36
C SER A 58 0.37 -7.71 9.73
N THR A 59 0.44 -9.05 9.72
CA THR A 59 -0.63 -9.90 9.21
C THR A 59 -1.92 -9.73 10.02
N LEU A 60 -1.84 -9.74 11.35
CA LEU A 60 -3.01 -9.52 12.21
C LEU A 60 -3.59 -8.12 12.00
N THR A 61 -2.73 -7.08 11.98
CA THR A 61 -3.16 -5.70 11.76
C THR A 61 -3.91 -5.55 10.44
N SER A 62 -3.29 -5.97 9.34
CA SER A 62 -3.88 -5.85 8.01
C SER A 62 -5.19 -6.64 7.88
N LYS A 63 -5.26 -7.86 8.43
CA LYS A 63 -6.47 -8.70 8.40
C LYS A 63 -7.61 -8.12 9.23
N ILE A 64 -7.34 -7.62 10.43
CA ILE A 64 -8.36 -6.99 11.26
C ILE A 64 -8.94 -5.77 10.53
N ILE A 65 -8.08 -4.85 10.06
CA ILE A 65 -8.53 -3.64 9.37
C ILE A 65 -9.32 -3.98 8.12
N SER A 66 -8.74 -4.79 7.22
CA SER A 66 -9.33 -5.09 5.92
C SER A 66 -10.69 -5.76 6.07
N THR A 67 -10.83 -6.70 7.02
CA THR A 67 -12.08 -7.41 7.28
C THR A 67 -13.13 -6.46 7.87
N MET A 68 -12.78 -5.70 8.90
CA MET A 68 -13.74 -4.78 9.54
C MET A 68 -14.22 -3.69 8.58
N MET A 69 -13.31 -3.11 7.80
CA MET A 69 -13.67 -2.09 6.80
C MET A 69 -14.49 -2.68 5.65
N ALA A 70 -14.19 -3.90 5.22
CA ALA A 70 -14.98 -4.59 4.20
C ALA A 70 -16.41 -4.88 4.66
N GLU A 71 -16.62 -5.09 5.95
CA GLU A 71 -17.95 -5.24 6.57
C GLU A 71 -18.63 -3.87 6.85
N GLY A 72 -18.02 -2.76 6.48
CA GLY A 72 -18.56 -1.42 6.63
C GLY A 72 -18.44 -0.82 8.04
N LEU A 73 -17.58 -1.38 8.88
CA LEU A 73 -17.34 -0.84 10.21
C LEU A 73 -16.54 0.47 10.10
N PRO A 74 -16.83 1.47 10.96
CA PRO A 74 -16.14 2.74 10.94
C PRO A 74 -14.67 2.59 11.34
N LEU A 75 -13.84 3.48 10.80
CA LEU A 75 -12.39 3.50 11.06
C LEU A 75 -12.06 3.52 12.56
N GLU A 76 -12.83 4.29 13.32
CA GLU A 76 -12.65 4.45 14.76
C GLU A 76 -12.75 3.10 15.51
N GLU A 77 -13.68 2.24 15.09
CA GLU A 77 -13.83 0.89 15.66
C GLU A 77 -12.68 -0.02 15.22
N CYS A 78 -12.22 0.09 13.98
CA CYS A 78 -11.06 -0.66 13.49
C CYS A 78 -9.81 -0.31 14.32
N VAL A 79 -9.53 0.98 14.51
CA VAL A 79 -8.39 1.46 15.27
C VAL A 79 -8.50 1.08 16.75
N ALA A 80 -9.69 1.21 17.35
CA ALA A 80 -9.92 0.80 18.73
C ALA A 80 -9.69 -0.70 18.92
N THR A 81 -10.14 -1.53 17.98
CA THR A 81 -9.93 -2.98 18.01
C THR A 81 -8.45 -3.33 17.93
N ILE A 82 -7.69 -2.67 17.06
CA ILE A 82 -6.25 -2.86 16.94
C ILE A 82 -5.55 -2.44 18.24
N ALA A 83 -5.90 -1.27 18.78
CA ALA A 83 -5.33 -0.77 20.02
C ALA A 83 -5.60 -1.70 21.22
N ALA A 84 -6.76 -2.38 21.22
CA ALA A 84 -7.11 -3.34 22.27
C ALA A 84 -6.51 -4.74 22.06
N THR A 85 -6.25 -5.12 20.81
CA THR A 85 -5.82 -6.48 20.42
C THR A 85 -4.32 -6.62 20.32
N LEU A 86 -3.66 -5.60 19.77
CA LEU A 86 -2.21 -5.63 19.59
C LEU A 86 -1.49 -5.08 20.81
N PRO A 87 -0.44 -5.76 21.28
CA PRO A 87 0.36 -5.28 22.39
C PRO A 87 1.03 -3.94 22.04
N ILE A 88 1.20 -3.08 23.05
CA ILE A 88 1.95 -1.83 22.92
C ILE A 88 3.41 -2.11 23.29
N CYS A 89 4.35 -1.62 22.48
CA CYS A 89 5.76 -1.68 22.83
C CYS A 89 6.06 -0.81 24.06
N SER A 90 6.35 -1.44 25.18
CA SER A 90 6.63 -0.76 26.43
C SER A 90 7.87 0.18 26.37
N VAL A 91 8.76 -0.06 25.40
CA VAL A 91 10.00 0.71 25.24
C VAL A 91 9.78 1.95 24.37
N ARG A 92 8.97 1.86 23.31
CA ARG A 92 8.73 2.95 22.35
C ARG A 92 7.39 3.66 22.52
N GLY A 93 6.45 3.10 23.32
CA GLY A 93 5.12 3.67 23.52
C GLY A 93 4.21 3.65 22.29
N VAL A 94 4.65 3.00 21.20
CA VAL A 94 3.91 2.88 19.92
C VAL A 94 3.30 1.49 19.77
N ALA A 95 2.23 1.39 19.00
CA ALA A 95 1.67 0.09 18.64
C ALA A 95 2.69 -0.73 17.86
N TYR A 96 2.61 -2.06 17.97
CA TYR A 96 3.55 -2.96 17.31
C TYR A 96 3.38 -3.06 15.78
N SER A 97 2.52 -2.25 15.20
CA SER A 97 2.36 -2.19 13.74
C SER A 97 1.86 -0.81 13.32
N THR A 98 2.44 -0.30 12.27
CA THR A 98 1.96 0.86 11.52
C THR A 98 1.08 0.41 10.37
N PHE A 99 0.31 1.31 9.75
CA PHE A 99 -0.53 0.91 8.63
C PHE A 99 -0.86 2.05 7.67
N THR A 100 -1.13 1.66 6.45
CA THR A 100 -1.71 2.51 5.39
C THR A 100 -2.90 1.79 4.79
N ILE A 101 -4.03 2.48 4.69
CA ILE A 101 -5.26 1.98 4.07
C ILE A 101 -5.53 2.81 2.83
N ILE A 102 -5.82 2.14 1.71
CA ILE A 102 -6.41 2.74 0.52
C ILE A 102 -7.76 2.06 0.30
N HIS A 103 -8.84 2.79 0.60
CA HIS A 103 -10.21 2.32 0.40
C HIS A 103 -10.77 2.97 -0.86
N LEU A 104 -10.91 2.18 -1.91
CA LEU A 104 -11.55 2.59 -3.15
C LEU A 104 -13.04 2.36 -3.03
N ILE A 105 -13.83 3.43 -3.15
CA ILE A 105 -15.26 3.43 -2.89
C ILE A 105 -16.00 3.73 -4.20
N ASN A 106 -16.88 2.83 -4.61
CA ASN A 106 -17.75 2.94 -5.78
C ASN A 106 -17.01 3.25 -7.10
N ASN A 107 -15.70 2.97 -7.17
CA ASN A 107 -14.83 3.39 -8.28
C ASN A 107 -14.82 4.91 -8.54
N GLU A 108 -15.24 5.72 -7.58
CA GLU A 108 -15.33 7.18 -7.70
C GLU A 108 -14.39 7.91 -6.76
N THR A 109 -14.14 7.33 -5.58
CA THR A 109 -13.39 7.99 -4.51
C THR A 109 -12.35 7.05 -3.91
N ALA A 110 -11.15 7.56 -3.64
CA ALA A 110 -10.18 6.93 -2.77
C ALA A 110 -10.19 7.62 -1.40
N GLU A 111 -10.36 6.86 -0.34
CA GLU A 111 -10.09 7.28 1.03
C GLU A 111 -8.74 6.71 1.44
N ILE A 112 -7.80 7.57 1.83
CA ILE A 112 -6.46 7.20 2.27
C ILE A 112 -6.38 7.46 3.76
N ILE A 113 -5.94 6.46 4.53
CA ILE A 113 -5.81 6.55 5.98
C ILE A 113 -4.45 5.99 6.36
N GLN A 114 -3.69 6.76 7.12
CA GLN A 114 -2.29 6.46 7.40
C GLN A 114 -1.96 6.65 8.89
N TYR A 115 -1.29 5.67 9.45
CA TYR A 115 -0.76 5.71 10.80
C TYR A 115 0.72 5.33 10.78
N ASP A 116 1.59 6.30 11.04
CA ASP A 116 3.04 6.16 11.22
C ASP A 116 3.79 5.41 10.09
N ASN A 117 3.20 5.39 8.90
CA ASN A 117 3.79 4.92 7.66
C ASN A 117 4.15 6.10 6.74
N PRO A 118 5.08 5.92 5.79
CA PRO A 118 5.32 6.93 4.75
C PRO A 118 4.03 7.28 4.02
N HIS A 119 3.80 8.59 3.83
CA HIS A 119 2.58 9.07 3.18
C HIS A 119 2.49 8.56 1.74
N VAL A 120 1.31 8.10 1.36
CA VAL A 120 1.03 7.59 0.01
C VAL A 120 1.45 8.62 -1.03
N ILE A 121 2.18 8.17 -2.03
CA ILE A 121 2.48 8.98 -3.20
C ILE A 121 1.32 8.83 -4.17
N MET A 122 0.77 9.95 -4.61
CA MET A 122 -0.21 9.99 -5.68
C MET A 122 0.39 10.64 -6.91
N ILE A 123 0.17 10.02 -8.06
CA ILE A 123 0.60 10.51 -9.37
C ILE A 123 -0.65 10.67 -10.23
N ARG A 124 -0.83 11.87 -10.79
CA ARG A 124 -1.91 12.22 -11.70
C ARG A 124 -1.31 12.96 -12.89
N ASP A 125 -1.76 12.64 -14.09
CA ASP A 125 -1.21 13.21 -15.34
C ASP A 125 0.31 13.08 -15.44
N CYS A 126 0.85 11.95 -14.96
CA CYS A 126 2.28 11.63 -14.90
C CYS A 126 3.13 12.54 -14.00
N GLU A 127 2.52 13.32 -13.13
CA GLU A 127 3.19 14.22 -12.20
C GLU A 127 2.80 13.90 -10.73
N PRO A 128 3.68 14.14 -9.75
CA PRO A 128 3.33 14.00 -8.34
C PRO A 128 2.17 14.92 -7.98
N PHE A 129 1.10 14.34 -7.46
CA PHE A 129 -0.11 15.08 -7.10
C PHE A 129 -0.18 15.27 -5.58
N LYS A 130 -0.33 16.54 -5.16
CA LYS A 130 -0.52 16.89 -3.75
C LYS A 130 -2.00 16.87 -3.40
N TYR A 131 -2.36 16.13 -2.38
CA TYR A 131 -3.70 16.05 -1.82
C TYR A 131 -3.73 16.58 -0.38
N THR A 132 -4.92 17.00 0.07
CA THR A 132 -5.12 17.51 1.42
C THR A 132 -5.29 16.38 2.41
N GLU A 133 -4.62 16.48 3.54
CA GLU A 133 -4.72 15.54 4.66
C GLU A 133 -5.36 16.21 5.87
N THR A 134 -6.19 15.48 6.57
CA THR A 134 -6.77 15.87 7.86
C THR A 134 -6.19 14.98 8.94
N GLU A 135 -5.63 15.57 9.97
CA GLU A 135 -5.12 14.85 11.13
C GLU A 135 -6.27 14.56 12.09
N LEU A 136 -6.40 13.31 12.49
CA LEU A 136 -7.38 12.80 13.44
C LEU A 136 -6.65 12.16 14.62
N SER A 137 -7.10 12.45 15.84
CA SER A 137 -6.60 11.76 17.03
C SER A 137 -7.58 10.66 17.45
N ILE A 138 -7.19 9.40 17.23
CA ILE A 138 -8.01 8.23 17.57
C ILE A 138 -7.21 7.34 18.51
N GLY A 139 -7.75 7.09 19.71
CA GLY A 139 -7.07 6.25 20.70
C GLY A 139 -5.70 6.78 21.14
N GLY A 140 -5.48 8.10 21.09
CA GLY A 140 -4.20 8.75 21.40
C GLY A 140 -3.15 8.64 20.28
N LYS A 141 -3.56 8.24 19.08
CA LYS A 141 -2.72 8.13 17.88
C LYS A 141 -3.10 9.19 16.85
N ASN A 142 -2.09 9.77 16.20
CA ASN A 142 -2.30 10.72 15.11
C ASN A 142 -2.46 9.93 13.80
N ILE A 143 -3.63 10.00 13.22
CA ILE A 143 -3.99 9.33 11.97
C ILE A 143 -4.27 10.38 10.93
N PHE A 144 -3.67 10.23 9.76
CA PHE A 144 -3.90 11.12 8.62
C PHE A 144 -4.95 10.52 7.70
N LYS A 145 -5.96 11.31 7.38
CA LYS A 145 -7.07 10.91 6.50
C LYS A 145 -7.18 11.87 5.33
N SER A 146 -7.37 11.32 4.13
CA SER A 146 -7.60 12.06 2.89
C SER A 146 -8.72 11.42 2.10
N GLN A 147 -9.45 12.24 1.35
CA GLN A 147 -10.47 11.77 0.41
C GLN A 147 -10.21 12.40 -0.96
N ILE A 148 -10.10 11.57 -1.97
CA ILE A 148 -9.67 11.96 -3.32
C ILE A 148 -10.68 11.43 -4.33
N LYS A 149 -11.21 12.31 -5.19
CA LYS A 149 -12.00 11.88 -6.34
C LYS A 149 -11.08 11.23 -7.37
N LEU A 150 -11.40 9.99 -7.75
CA LEU A 150 -10.62 9.21 -8.69
C LEU A 150 -10.73 9.74 -10.12
N GLN A 151 -9.63 9.67 -10.84
CA GLN A 151 -9.54 9.92 -12.28
C GLN A 151 -8.85 8.76 -12.97
N GLU A 152 -9.18 8.56 -14.24
CA GLU A 152 -8.47 7.57 -15.06
C GLU A 152 -7.00 7.95 -15.17
N GLY A 153 -6.12 6.98 -14.96
CA GLY A 153 -4.67 7.19 -14.98
C GLY A 153 -4.05 7.48 -13.62
N ASP A 154 -4.84 7.74 -12.59
CA ASP A 154 -4.33 7.91 -11.22
C ASP A 154 -3.52 6.70 -10.79
N VAL A 155 -2.38 6.96 -10.15
CA VAL A 155 -1.52 5.93 -9.55
C VAL A 155 -1.28 6.29 -8.10
N PHE A 156 -1.57 5.34 -7.20
CA PHE A 156 -1.25 5.44 -5.78
C PHE A 156 -0.13 4.46 -5.46
N VAL A 157 0.86 4.92 -4.70
CA VAL A 157 1.98 4.10 -4.22
C VAL A 157 2.00 4.18 -2.70
N ALA A 158 1.59 3.09 -2.05
CA ALA A 158 1.79 2.88 -0.62
C ALA A 158 3.08 2.09 -0.41
N MET A 159 3.84 2.42 0.61
CA MET A 159 5.11 1.77 0.91
C MET A 159 5.36 1.72 2.42
N SER A 160 6.14 0.72 2.87
CA SER A 160 6.69 0.69 4.23
C SER A 160 7.91 1.59 4.34
N ASP A 161 8.36 1.84 5.57
CA ASP A 161 9.48 2.74 5.85
C ASP A 161 10.83 2.23 5.33
N GLY A 162 10.97 0.92 5.06
CA GLY A 162 12.15 0.38 4.41
C GLY A 162 12.40 0.95 3.01
N CYS A 163 11.38 1.46 2.30
CA CYS A 163 11.61 2.12 1.02
C CYS A 163 12.33 3.48 1.20
N PRO A 164 11.87 4.41 2.02
CA PRO A 164 12.64 5.63 2.34
C PRO A 164 13.97 5.35 3.04
N HIS A 165 14.11 4.28 3.79
CA HIS A 165 15.37 3.93 4.45
C HIS A 165 16.42 3.35 3.49
N ALA A 166 16.04 2.98 2.26
CA ALA A 166 16.98 2.46 1.27
C ALA A 166 18.11 3.45 1.01
N GLY A 167 19.33 2.92 1.01
CA GLY A 167 20.54 3.70 0.75
C GLY A 167 21.06 4.55 1.91
N ILE A 168 20.50 4.44 3.11
CA ILE A 168 21.03 5.14 4.31
C ILE A 168 22.49 4.72 4.54
N GLY A 169 23.34 5.73 4.69
CA GLY A 169 24.77 5.52 4.95
C GLY A 169 25.61 5.02 3.77
N THR A 170 24.98 4.83 2.60
CA THR A 170 25.64 4.39 1.35
C THR A 170 25.42 5.43 0.25
N ALA A 171 24.32 5.34 -0.48
CA ALA A 171 23.97 6.28 -1.55
C ALA A 171 23.46 7.62 -1.03
N PHE A 172 22.83 7.62 0.13
CA PHE A 172 22.22 8.81 0.74
C PHE A 172 22.54 8.93 2.23
N ASN A 173 22.74 10.15 2.75
CA ASN A 173 22.96 10.38 4.18
C ASN A 173 21.70 10.07 5.03
N PHE A 174 20.50 10.32 4.47
CA PHE A 174 19.21 10.21 5.16
C PHE A 174 18.21 9.28 4.46
N GLY A 175 18.69 8.40 3.60
CA GLY A 175 17.86 7.51 2.80
C GLY A 175 17.26 8.15 1.55
N TRP A 176 16.42 7.41 0.86
CA TRP A 176 15.77 7.81 -0.37
C TRP A 176 14.50 8.63 -0.06
N LYS A 177 14.59 9.94 -0.21
CA LYS A 177 13.48 10.83 0.18
C LYS A 177 12.20 10.49 -0.58
N ARG A 178 11.06 10.63 0.12
CA ARG A 178 9.74 10.38 -0.46
C ARG A 178 9.51 11.16 -1.77
N ASP A 179 9.94 12.41 -1.83
CA ASP A 179 9.77 13.23 -3.03
C ASP A 179 10.63 12.71 -4.21
N ASP A 180 11.85 12.24 -3.94
CA ASP A 180 12.70 11.61 -4.96
C ASP A 180 12.09 10.28 -5.45
N ILE A 181 11.44 9.52 -4.55
CA ILE A 181 10.65 8.32 -4.92
C ILE A 181 9.46 8.72 -5.80
N ALA A 182 8.78 9.81 -5.47
CA ALA A 182 7.66 10.30 -6.26
C ALA A 182 8.09 10.69 -7.67
N ASP A 183 9.21 11.39 -7.81
CA ASP A 183 9.78 11.77 -9.11
C ASP A 183 10.21 10.54 -9.90
N PHE A 184 10.88 9.58 -9.27
CA PHE A 184 11.25 8.31 -9.88
C PHE A 184 10.02 7.56 -10.43
N MET A 185 8.99 7.41 -9.61
CA MET A 185 7.75 6.73 -10.00
C MET A 185 7.00 7.49 -11.10
N SER A 186 6.95 8.81 -11.04
CA SER A 186 6.31 9.66 -12.06
C SER A 186 6.99 9.50 -13.44
N GLY A 187 8.31 9.37 -13.46
CA GLY A 187 9.06 9.09 -14.69
C GLY A 187 8.74 7.73 -15.33
N LEU A 188 8.25 6.76 -14.55
CA LEU A 188 7.89 5.43 -15.04
C LEU A 188 6.45 5.33 -15.56
N VAL A 189 5.53 6.14 -15.02
CA VAL A 189 4.10 6.09 -15.37
C VAL A 189 3.82 6.30 -16.86
N PRO A 190 4.47 7.28 -17.57
CA PRO A 190 4.23 7.53 -19.00
C PRO A 190 4.55 6.35 -19.90
N VAL A 191 5.46 5.45 -19.47
CA VAL A 191 5.85 4.27 -20.24
C VAL A 191 4.71 3.25 -20.36
N GLY A 192 3.67 3.38 -19.52
CA GLY A 192 2.49 2.50 -19.56
C GLY A 192 2.66 1.18 -18.82
N TYR A 193 3.63 1.07 -17.93
CA TYR A 193 3.85 -0.12 -17.12
C TYR A 193 2.64 -0.52 -16.29
N THR A 194 2.52 -1.83 -16.04
CA THR A 194 1.49 -2.37 -15.15
C THR A 194 1.80 -2.03 -13.69
N ALA A 195 0.79 -2.06 -12.81
CA ALA A 195 1.00 -1.88 -11.37
C ALA A 195 2.02 -2.88 -10.80
N LYS A 196 2.02 -4.12 -11.32
CA LYS A 196 3.03 -5.14 -10.95
C LYS A 196 4.44 -4.69 -11.33
N THR A 197 4.64 -4.23 -12.56
CA THR A 197 5.96 -3.78 -13.02
C THR A 197 6.42 -2.58 -12.22
N LEU A 198 5.54 -1.60 -11.98
CA LEU A 198 5.85 -0.41 -11.18
C LEU A 198 6.27 -0.77 -9.75
N SER A 199 5.53 -1.67 -9.07
CA SER A 199 5.89 -2.10 -7.71
C SER A 199 7.21 -2.87 -7.69
N THR A 200 7.47 -3.73 -8.70
CA THR A 200 8.74 -4.44 -8.83
C THR A 200 9.90 -3.47 -9.04
N MET A 201 9.77 -2.50 -9.96
CA MET A 201 10.84 -1.53 -10.23
C MET A 201 11.17 -0.67 -9.01
N LEU A 202 10.18 -0.28 -8.21
CA LEU A 202 10.42 0.46 -6.97
C LEU A 202 11.21 -0.38 -5.97
N VAL A 203 10.81 -1.62 -5.73
CA VAL A 203 11.48 -2.52 -4.78
C VAL A 203 12.87 -2.93 -5.28
N ASP A 204 13.04 -3.20 -6.57
CA ASP A 204 14.35 -3.48 -7.18
C ASP A 204 15.31 -2.30 -7.04
N GLU A 205 14.80 -1.06 -7.10
CA GLU A 205 15.63 0.12 -6.87
C GLU A 205 16.01 0.25 -5.39
N CYS A 206 15.09 -0.05 -4.47
CA CYS A 206 15.44 -0.16 -3.04
C CYS A 206 16.55 -1.19 -2.80
N ASP A 207 16.45 -2.39 -3.40
CA ASP A 207 17.46 -3.44 -3.26
C ASP A 207 18.84 -3.00 -3.76
N LYS A 208 18.90 -2.30 -4.91
CA LYS A 208 20.14 -1.71 -5.42
C LYS A 208 20.72 -0.66 -4.46
N LEU A 209 19.87 0.19 -3.89
CA LEU A 209 20.29 1.21 -2.94
C LEU A 209 20.80 0.61 -1.63
N TYR A 210 20.25 -0.54 -1.22
CA TYR A 210 20.76 -1.35 -0.11
C TYR A 210 22.04 -2.14 -0.46
N GLY A 211 22.43 -2.16 -1.75
CA GLY A 211 23.58 -2.95 -2.21
C GLY A 211 23.38 -4.45 -2.09
N GLY A 212 22.12 -4.93 -2.14
CA GLY A 212 21.75 -6.33 -1.94
C GLY A 212 21.76 -6.79 -0.47
N HIS A 213 21.90 -5.86 0.48
CA HIS A 213 21.88 -6.11 1.93
C HIS A 213 20.78 -5.25 2.59
N PRO A 214 19.50 -5.59 2.45
CA PRO A 214 18.41 -4.80 3.00
C PRO A 214 18.51 -4.68 4.52
N GLY A 215 18.64 -3.45 5.00
CA GLY A 215 18.66 -3.14 6.44
C GLY A 215 17.28 -3.11 7.07
N ASP A 216 16.21 -3.20 6.25
CA ASP A 216 14.82 -3.25 6.68
C ASP A 216 13.97 -3.97 5.63
N ASP A 217 12.79 -4.44 6.04
CA ASP A 217 11.78 -4.95 5.11
C ASP A 217 11.24 -3.80 4.26
N ALA A 218 11.29 -3.91 2.95
CA ALA A 218 10.80 -2.89 2.05
C ALA A 218 9.67 -3.43 1.17
N THR A 219 8.48 -2.88 1.35
CA THR A 219 7.27 -3.28 0.63
C THR A 219 6.65 -2.10 -0.10
N ALA A 220 6.28 -2.34 -1.34
CA ALA A 220 5.53 -1.39 -2.16
C ALA A 220 4.23 -2.00 -2.68
N CYS A 221 3.14 -1.27 -2.53
CA CYS A 221 1.84 -1.59 -3.10
C CYS A 221 1.42 -0.49 -4.07
N VAL A 222 1.26 -0.82 -5.33
CA VAL A 222 0.86 0.12 -6.38
C VAL A 222 -0.57 -0.16 -6.80
N VAL A 223 -1.39 0.89 -6.82
CA VAL A 223 -2.77 0.88 -7.32
C VAL A 223 -2.85 1.79 -8.54
N LYS A 224 -3.34 1.29 -9.65
CA LYS A 224 -3.51 2.04 -10.90
C LYS A 224 -4.97 2.05 -11.32
N ILE A 225 -5.54 3.26 -11.44
CA ILE A 225 -6.93 3.45 -11.85
C ILE A 225 -7.00 3.43 -13.38
N ARG A 226 -7.83 2.55 -13.92
CA ARG A 226 -8.04 2.41 -15.36
C ARG A 226 -9.53 2.51 -15.71
N LYS A 227 -9.80 2.92 -16.92
CA LYS A 227 -11.13 2.75 -17.51
C LYS A 227 -11.40 1.27 -17.72
N ARG A 228 -12.59 0.82 -17.32
CA ARG A 228 -13.01 -0.56 -17.59
C ARG A 228 -13.35 -0.70 -19.06
N GLU A 229 -12.67 -1.65 -19.74
CA GLU A 229 -13.11 -2.07 -21.06
C GLU A 229 -14.30 -3.03 -20.92
N PRO A 230 -15.36 -2.92 -21.76
CA PRO A 230 -16.42 -3.91 -21.79
C PRO A 230 -15.81 -5.27 -22.19
N MET A 231 -15.91 -6.25 -21.30
CA MET A 231 -15.44 -7.60 -21.57
C MET A 231 -16.29 -8.20 -22.71
N ASN A 232 -15.69 -8.43 -23.87
CA ASN A 232 -16.33 -9.17 -24.93
C ASN A 232 -16.53 -10.62 -24.48
N LEU A 233 -17.76 -11.06 -24.30
CA LEU A 233 -18.15 -12.42 -23.89
C LEU A 233 -17.52 -13.54 -24.77
N LEU A 234 -17.09 -13.22 -25.99
CA LEU A 234 -16.42 -14.17 -26.90
C LEU A 234 -15.06 -14.67 -26.37
N PHE A 235 -14.35 -13.92 -25.55
CA PHE A 235 -13.05 -14.32 -25.01
C PHE A 235 -13.15 -15.29 -23.84
N CYS A 236 -14.27 -15.33 -23.12
CA CYS A 236 -14.47 -16.28 -22.01
C CYS A 236 -14.77 -17.72 -22.47
N LEU A 237 -15.26 -17.92 -23.68
CA LEU A 237 -15.61 -19.24 -24.20
C LEU A 237 -14.45 -20.01 -24.85
N LEU A 238 -13.32 -19.35 -25.14
CA LEU A 238 -12.15 -19.98 -25.77
C LEU A 238 -11.11 -20.50 -24.76
N TYR A 239 -11.29 -20.29 -23.45
CA TYR A 239 -10.34 -20.73 -22.41
C TYR A 239 -10.88 -21.86 -21.51
N THR A 240 -11.96 -22.51 -21.90
CA THR A 240 -12.44 -23.75 -21.26
C THR A 240 -12.39 -24.89 -22.26
N SER A 241 -11.21 -25.43 -22.47
CA SER A 241 -11.02 -26.78 -23.04
C SER A 241 -9.72 -27.37 -22.53
N PRO A 242 -9.70 -28.72 -22.48
CA PRO A 242 -9.64 -29.54 -21.28
C PRO A 242 -8.27 -29.70 -20.74
#